data_7d928f140934facfccfaab31f40785ba
#
_entry.id   7d928f140934facfccfaab31f40785ba
#
_cell.length_a   1.000
_cell.length_b   1.000
_cell.length_c   1.000
_cell.angle_alpha   90.00
_cell.angle_beta   90.00
_cell.angle_gamma   90.00
#
_symmetry.space_group_name_H-M   'P 1'
#
loop_
_entity.id
_entity.type
_entity.pdbx_description
1 polymer ?
#
loop_
_entity_poly.entity_id
_entity_poly.type
_entity_poly.pdbx_seq_one_letter_code
_entity_poly.pdbx_strand_id
1 'polypeptide(L)' 'QKNVCLTSWRIKVMDGNTAIYVEGKRKDMKDLTWHSNAITERIAHNQVRTSSGSIYLLQGNIDSASMRKEG' A
#
# COMPACT_ATOMS: atom_id res chain seq x y z
N GLN A 1 9.78 4.62 13.63
CA GLN A 1 9.44 4.64 12.22
C GLN A 1 9.74 3.30 11.59
N LYS A 2 8.75 2.73 10.93
CA LYS A 2 8.85 1.39 10.36
C LYS A 2 8.81 1.45 8.84
N ASN A 3 9.68 0.68 8.21
CA ASN A 3 9.67 0.54 6.75
C ASN A 3 9.14 -0.85 6.41
N VAL A 4 8.14 -0.89 5.54
CA VAL A 4 7.54 -2.14 5.09
C VAL A 4 7.62 -2.18 3.58
N CYS A 5 8.08 -3.30 3.04
CA CYS A 5 8.24 -3.48 1.60
C CYS A 5 7.12 -4.38 1.08
N LEU A 6 6.36 -3.88 0.12
CA LEU A 6 5.25 -4.62 -0.47
C LEU A 6 5.49 -4.86 -1.96
N THR A 7 5.10 -6.05 -2.41
CA THR A 7 5.10 -6.40 -3.84
C THR A 7 3.69 -6.73 -4.27
N SER A 8 3.44 -6.69 -5.59
CA SER A 8 2.10 -6.96 -6.14
C SER A 8 1.04 -6.12 -5.42
N TRP A 9 1.36 -4.85 -5.22
CA TRP A 9 0.54 -3.95 -4.41
C TRP A 9 -0.54 -3.28 -5.23
N ARG A 10 -1.57 -2.80 -4.53
CA ARG A 10 -2.63 -2.01 -5.14
C ARG A 10 -3.19 -1.06 -4.08
N ILE A 11 -3.78 0.03 -4.55
CA ILE A 11 -4.40 1.02 -3.67
C ILE A 11 -5.88 0.72 -3.55
N LYS A 12 -6.40 0.76 -2.35
CA LYS A 12 -7.81 0.52 -2.06
C LYS A 12 -8.39 1.67 -1.26
N VAL A 13 -9.69 1.78 -1.29
CA VAL A 13 -10.42 2.83 -0.57
C VAL A 13 -11.01 2.22 0.69
N MET A 14 -10.86 2.94 1.81
CA MET A 14 -11.43 2.50 3.08
C MET A 14 -12.94 2.73 3.10
N ASP A 15 -13.59 2.03 4.01
CA ASP A 15 -15.03 2.16 4.19
C ASP A 15 -15.41 3.63 4.38
N GLY A 16 -16.48 4.04 3.72
CA GLY A 16 -16.95 5.40 3.79
C GLY A 16 -16.17 6.39 2.97
N ASN A 17 -15.24 5.92 2.15
CA ASN A 17 -14.41 6.77 1.28
C ASN A 17 -13.65 7.85 2.05
N THR A 18 -13.29 7.55 3.30
CA THR A 18 -12.64 8.53 4.15
C THR A 18 -11.12 8.57 3.96
N ALA A 19 -10.55 7.49 3.45
CA ALA A 19 -9.10 7.39 3.28
C ALA A 19 -8.78 6.27 2.30
N ILE A 20 -7.51 6.18 1.94
CA ILE A 20 -7.03 5.11 1.09
C ILE A 20 -5.92 4.34 1.82
N TYR A 21 -5.70 3.10 1.42
CA TYR A 21 -4.62 2.29 1.95
C TYR A 21 -4.05 1.42 0.83
N VAL A 22 -2.86 0.88 1.08
CA VAL A 22 -2.23 -0.01 0.11
C VAL A 22 -2.27 -1.44 0.61
N GLU A 23 -2.55 -2.36 -0.29
CA GLU A 23 -2.55 -3.79 -0.01
C GLU A 23 -1.56 -4.47 -0.94
N GLY A 24 -0.80 -5.41 -0.41
CA GLY A 24 0.18 -6.14 -1.19
C GLY A 24 0.76 -7.27 -0.38
N LYS A 25 1.85 -7.83 -0.87
CA LYS A 25 2.52 -8.93 -0.20
C LYS A 25 3.80 -8.45 0.45
N ARG A 26 3.97 -8.78 1.73
CA ARG A 26 5.17 -8.42 2.48
C ARG A 26 6.30 -9.37 2.11
N LYS A 27 7.30 -8.81 1.46
CA LYS A 27 8.44 -9.58 1.01
C LYS A 27 9.23 -10.18 2.18
N ASP A 28 9.29 -9.48 3.29
CA ASP A 28 10.01 -9.92 4.47
C ASP A 28 9.26 -10.95 5.33
N MET A 29 8.03 -11.27 4.94
CA MET A 29 7.20 -12.23 5.67
C MET A 29 6.66 -13.32 4.74
N LYS A 30 7.50 -13.82 3.86
CA LYS A 30 7.17 -14.93 2.94
C LYS A 30 5.93 -14.64 2.10
N ASP A 31 5.86 -13.43 1.57
CA ASP A 31 4.75 -12.99 0.71
C ASP A 31 3.40 -13.04 1.41
N LEU A 32 3.40 -12.81 2.71
CA LEU A 32 2.15 -12.69 3.45
C LEU A 32 1.36 -11.49 2.92
N THR A 33 0.07 -11.70 2.67
CA THR A 33 -0.81 -10.60 2.28
C THR A 33 -0.92 -9.61 3.43
N TRP A 34 -0.68 -8.35 3.13
CA TRP A 34 -0.66 -7.30 4.14
C TRP A 34 -1.34 -6.05 3.60
N HIS A 35 -1.93 -5.28 4.49
CA HIS A 35 -2.51 -4.00 4.11
C HIS A 35 -2.07 -2.95 5.13
N SER A 36 -1.93 -1.73 4.65
CA SER A 36 -1.47 -0.62 5.47
C SER A 36 -2.62 0.01 6.25
N ASN A 37 -2.25 0.89 7.15
CA ASN A 37 -3.21 1.84 7.72
C ASN A 37 -3.49 2.93 6.68
N ALA A 38 -4.34 3.89 7.04
CA ALA A 38 -4.68 4.98 6.13
C ALA A 38 -3.43 5.72 5.68
N ILE A 39 -3.31 5.94 4.37
CA ILE A 39 -2.21 6.69 3.80
C ILE A 39 -2.45 8.18 4.08
N THR A 40 -1.48 8.82 4.70
CA THR A 40 -1.58 10.25 5.03
C THR A 40 -0.73 11.12 4.13
N GLU A 41 0.31 10.53 3.52
CA GLU A 41 1.23 11.31 2.70
C GLU A 41 1.86 10.42 1.65
N ARG A 42 2.02 10.95 0.46
CA ARG A 42 2.79 10.30 -0.59
C ARG A 42 4.18 10.92 -0.63
N ILE A 43 5.18 10.12 -0.31
CA ILE A 43 6.57 10.58 -0.25
C ILE A 43 7.20 10.57 -1.63
N ALA A 44 6.96 9.49 -2.39
CA ALA A 44 7.49 9.33 -3.73
C ALA A 44 6.50 8.48 -4.51
N HIS A 45 6.79 8.26 -5.80
CA HIS A 45 5.88 7.47 -6.63
C HIS A 45 5.68 6.05 -6.11
N ASN A 46 6.65 5.56 -5.34
CA ASN A 46 6.60 4.19 -4.79
C ASN A 46 6.76 4.16 -3.28
N GLN A 47 6.53 5.29 -2.61
CA GLN A 47 6.66 5.35 -1.15
C GLN A 47 5.51 6.17 -0.57
N VAL A 48 4.88 5.62 0.47
CA VAL A 48 3.78 6.31 1.14
C VAL A 48 3.97 6.21 2.64
N ARG A 49 3.47 7.22 3.34
CA ARG A 49 3.45 7.24 4.80
C ARG A 49 2.02 7.03 5.26
N THR A 50 1.85 6.29 6.35
CA THR A 50 0.53 6.00 6.89
C THR A 50 0.30 6.72 8.20
N SER A 51 -0.94 6.67 8.68
CA SER A 51 -1.34 7.33 9.92
C SER A 51 -0.61 6.78 11.15
N SER A 52 -0.07 5.58 11.06
CA SER A 52 0.72 4.99 12.16
C SER A 52 2.18 5.43 12.13
N GLY A 53 2.57 6.24 11.14
CA GLY A 53 3.96 6.67 11.00
C GLY A 53 4.84 5.70 10.25
N SER A 54 4.28 4.64 9.71
CA SER A 54 5.03 3.66 8.95
C SER A 54 5.24 4.13 7.52
N ILE A 55 6.40 3.79 6.95
CA ILE A 55 6.72 4.06 5.55
C ILE A 55 6.58 2.76 4.77
N TYR A 56 5.78 2.78 3.73
CA TYR A 56 5.60 1.62 2.87
C TYR A 56 6.35 1.82 1.56
N LEU A 57 7.24 0.89 1.28
CA LEU A 57 8.00 0.87 0.03
C LEU A 57 7.29 -0.07 -0.93
N LEU A 58 6.81 0.48 -2.04
CA LEU A 58 6.00 -0.27 -3.00
C LEU A 58 6.90 -0.71 -4.13
N GLN A 59 7.25 -1.98 -4.13
CA GLN A 59 8.17 -2.54 -5.10
C GLN A 59 7.46 -3.15 -6.30
N GLY A 60 8.11 -3.07 -7.44
CA GLY A 60 7.54 -3.60 -8.66
C GLY A 60 6.43 -2.72 -9.20
N ASN A 61 5.68 -3.24 -10.12
CA ASN A 61 4.59 -2.50 -10.75
C ASN A 61 3.32 -2.67 -9.93
N ILE A 62 2.50 -1.63 -9.96
CA ILE A 62 1.17 -1.71 -9.36
C ILE A 62 0.38 -2.82 -10.07
N ASP A 63 -0.52 -3.47 -9.35
CA ASP A 63 -1.42 -4.45 -9.94
C ASP A 63 -2.49 -3.71 -10.74
N SER A 64 -2.12 -3.35 -11.95
CA SER A 64 -2.95 -2.48 -12.77
C SER A 64 -4.25 -3.13 -13.20
N ALA A 65 -4.27 -4.46 -13.31
CA ALA A 65 -5.50 -5.15 -13.68
C ALA A 65 -6.57 -4.99 -12.60
N SER A 66 -6.18 -5.12 -11.33
CA SER A 66 -7.11 -4.90 -10.23
C SER A 66 -7.50 -3.44 -10.12
N MET A 67 -6.55 -2.53 -10.33
CA MET A 67 -6.83 -1.11 -10.26
C MET A 67 -7.83 -0.67 -11.31
N ARG A 68 -7.75 -1.22 -12.51
CA ARG A 68 -8.69 -0.90 -13.55
C ARG A 68 -10.12 -1.28 -13.21
N LYS A 69 -10.28 -2.43 -12.56
CA LYS A 69 -11.61 -2.89 -12.16
C LYS A 69 -12.23 -1.97 -11.14
N GLU A 70 -11.42 -1.43 -10.26
CA GLU A 70 -11.91 -0.59 -9.17
C GLU A 70 -11.96 0.88 -9.54
N GLY A 71 -11.18 1.26 -10.50
CA GLY A 71 -11.09 2.64 -10.91
C GLY A 71 -11.89 2.97 -12.11
#